data_d93df83ae724e8d97f0b935857cc8666
#
_entry.id   d93df83ae724e8d97f0b935857cc8666
#
_cell.length_a   1.000
_cell.length_b   1.000
_cell.length_c   1.000
_cell.angle_alpha   90.00
_cell.angle_beta   90.00
_cell.angle_gamma   90.00
#
_symmetry.space_group_name_H-M   'P 1'
#
loop_
_entity.id
_entity.type
_entity.pdbx_description
1 polymer ?
#
loop_
_entity_poly.entity_id
_entity_poly.type
_entity_poly.pdbx_seq_one_letter_code
_entity_poly.pdbx_strand_id
1 'polypeptide(L)'
;MSTADDATRPAGEPYWPGGVNPDTRLLRVTPAVLADLVRCAAEQALHDHGLGQTEVPKPVTLRRPRNPEHGDYTSELALRLGGPAGVAPRELAGWLAKTVAEHAEVRLAEVAGPGFLNIRLAPAAHGEIVREVLAQGEHYGSGEPLPRPRGSIRFAGAPVTENELAEAIGVDAAIFALAREMTVDVDPARWCRRVDENPVFFVQYAHARLWSVLRNATELDIAVPTRDPGRLGLARLTHRRERELIRTIGEFGGVVETAARRGDPSGVARYLERLAGDCHRFQDDCRVLPRGDEEATELTVARLALCSAARQVLGNGLRLLGVSAPERL
;
A
#
# COMPACT_ATOMS: atom_id res chain seq x y z
N MET A 1 -5.61 -17.85 45.26
CA MET A 1 -5.63 -16.48 45.76
C MET A 1 -4.76 -15.66 44.82
N SER A 2 -5.22 -14.78 43.98
CA SER A 2 -6.24 -13.75 44.08
C SER A 2 -6.89 -13.55 42.70
N THR A 3 -8.20 -13.59 42.69
CA THR A 3 -9.12 -13.02 41.74
C THR A 3 -9.24 -11.50 42.01
N ALA A 4 -9.28 -10.71 40.98
CA ALA A 4 -9.88 -9.38 40.84
C ALA A 4 -9.12 -8.65 39.71
N ASP A 5 -9.74 -8.39 38.55
CA ASP A 5 -10.49 -7.17 38.32
C ASP A 5 -11.46 -7.38 37.15
N ASP A 6 -12.66 -7.78 37.45
CA ASP A 6 -13.82 -7.65 36.57
C ASP A 6 -14.63 -6.47 37.12
N ALA A 7 -14.24 -5.26 36.81
CA ALA A 7 -14.89 -4.03 37.24
C ALA A 7 -15.57 -3.34 36.08
N THR A 8 -16.90 -3.59 35.97
CA THR A 8 -17.96 -2.67 35.52
C THR A 8 -17.61 -1.75 34.35
N ARG A 9 -17.93 -2.23 33.16
CA ARG A 9 -18.01 -1.43 31.95
C ARG A 9 -19.39 -0.77 31.83
N PRO A 10 -19.50 0.53 31.52
CA PRO A 10 -20.76 1.16 31.18
C PRO A 10 -21.26 0.59 29.84
N ALA A 11 -22.54 0.24 29.76
CA ALA A 11 -23.20 -0.25 28.58
C ALA A 11 -23.18 0.83 27.47
N GLY A 12 -22.48 0.56 26.37
CA GLY A 12 -22.46 1.45 25.20
C GLY A 12 -21.09 1.71 24.56
N GLU A 13 -19.98 1.28 25.19
CA GLU A 13 -18.67 1.45 24.58
C GLU A 13 -18.25 0.25 23.71
N PRO A 14 -17.74 0.48 22.47
CA PRO A 14 -17.26 -0.60 21.63
C PRO A 14 -16.02 -1.28 22.23
N TYR A 15 -15.93 -2.59 22.04
CA TYR A 15 -14.82 -3.42 22.53
C TYR A 15 -13.54 -3.16 21.71
N TRP A 16 -12.46 -2.70 22.37
CA TRP A 16 -11.13 -2.59 21.80
C TRP A 16 -10.18 -3.57 22.50
N PRO A 17 -9.69 -4.63 21.85
CA PRO A 17 -8.67 -5.50 22.44
C PRO A 17 -7.35 -4.74 22.47
N GLY A 18 -6.85 -4.46 23.70
CA GLY A 18 -5.56 -3.80 23.92
C GLY A 18 -5.59 -2.50 24.70
N GLY A 19 -6.73 -2.09 25.29
CA GLY A 19 -6.77 -1.02 26.29
C GLY A 19 -6.42 0.39 25.79
N VAL A 20 -6.59 0.70 24.54
CA VAL A 20 -6.27 2.02 23.96
C VAL A 20 -7.52 2.88 23.91
N ASN A 21 -7.52 3.95 24.71
CA ASN A 21 -8.56 4.97 24.78
C ASN A 21 -8.78 5.62 23.40
N PRO A 22 -10.04 5.67 22.88
CA PRO A 22 -10.35 6.25 21.57
C PRO A 22 -10.04 7.75 21.43
N ASP A 23 -9.91 8.48 22.52
CA ASP A 23 -9.66 9.94 22.52
C ASP A 23 -8.21 10.34 22.22
N THR A 24 -7.27 9.40 22.05
CA THR A 24 -5.85 9.75 21.92
C THR A 24 -5.18 9.30 20.61
N ARG A 25 -5.92 8.65 19.69
CA ARG A 25 -5.43 8.32 18.37
C ARG A 25 -6.48 8.62 17.32
N LEU A 26 -6.20 9.62 16.50
CA LEU A 26 -6.63 9.62 15.10
C LEU A 26 -6.23 8.25 14.54
N LEU A 27 -7.18 7.32 14.42
CA LEU A 27 -6.93 5.98 13.89
C LEU A 27 -6.41 6.14 12.46
N ARG A 28 -5.13 5.89 12.28
CA ARG A 28 -4.48 5.96 10.98
C ARG A 28 -4.99 4.79 10.15
N VAL A 29 -5.92 5.03 9.24
CA VAL A 29 -6.49 3.97 8.40
C VAL A 29 -5.51 3.57 7.31
N THR A 30 -4.68 2.61 7.64
CA THR A 30 -3.91 1.86 6.65
C THR A 30 -4.71 0.65 6.18
N PRO A 31 -4.35 0.00 5.07
CA PRO A 31 -4.98 -1.25 4.66
C PRO A 31 -4.96 -2.33 5.76
N ALA A 32 -3.91 -2.38 6.58
CA ALA A 32 -3.80 -3.31 7.69
C ALA A 32 -4.82 -2.98 8.81
N VAL A 33 -4.90 -1.71 9.21
CA VAL A 33 -5.88 -1.24 10.21
C VAL A 33 -7.30 -1.44 9.70
N LEU A 34 -7.57 -1.18 8.42
CA LEU A 34 -8.87 -1.42 7.81
C LEU A 34 -9.22 -2.93 7.77
N ALA A 35 -8.24 -3.79 7.52
CA ALA A 35 -8.42 -5.24 7.57
C ALA A 35 -8.77 -5.72 8.99
N ASP A 36 -8.10 -5.18 10.01
CA ASP A 36 -8.42 -5.46 11.42
C ASP A 36 -9.80 -4.92 11.80
N LEU A 37 -10.18 -3.75 11.32
CA LEU A 37 -11.51 -3.19 11.50
C LEU A 37 -12.60 -4.10 10.92
N VAL A 38 -12.43 -4.58 9.68
CA VAL A 38 -13.36 -5.53 9.06
C VAL A 38 -13.40 -6.84 9.82
N ARG A 39 -12.28 -7.31 10.37
CA ARG A 39 -12.22 -8.51 11.22
C ARG A 39 -13.01 -8.31 12.52
N CYS A 40 -12.76 -7.22 13.25
CA CYS A 40 -13.48 -6.90 14.48
C CYS A 40 -14.98 -6.75 14.23
N ALA A 41 -15.37 -6.09 13.12
CA ALA A 41 -16.77 -5.98 12.72
C ALA A 41 -17.40 -7.37 12.46
N ALA A 42 -16.64 -8.31 11.91
CA ALA A 42 -17.13 -9.68 11.71
C ALA A 42 -17.28 -10.44 13.03
N GLU A 43 -16.29 -10.36 13.91
CA GLU A 43 -16.35 -10.98 15.24
C GLU A 43 -17.55 -10.44 16.03
N GLN A 44 -17.76 -9.12 16.02
CA GLN A 44 -18.89 -8.47 16.68
C GLN A 44 -20.24 -8.90 16.08
N ALA A 45 -20.37 -8.84 14.75
CA ALA A 45 -21.61 -9.23 14.06
C ALA A 45 -21.99 -10.69 14.33
N LEU A 46 -21.01 -11.60 14.29
CA LEU A 46 -21.23 -13.02 14.62
C LEU A 46 -21.66 -13.20 16.09
N HIS A 47 -21.03 -12.46 17.01
CA HIS A 47 -21.40 -12.52 18.42
C HIS A 47 -22.84 -12.04 18.65
N ASP A 48 -23.22 -10.89 18.08
CA ASP A 48 -24.54 -10.28 18.24
C ASP A 48 -25.68 -11.14 17.69
N HIS A 49 -25.37 -12.03 16.75
CA HIS A 49 -26.32 -12.97 16.16
C HIS A 49 -26.22 -14.40 16.74
N GLY A 50 -25.50 -14.57 17.86
CA GLY A 50 -25.35 -15.87 18.52
C GLY A 50 -24.45 -16.88 17.80
N LEU A 51 -23.60 -16.41 16.88
CA LEU A 51 -22.71 -17.23 16.06
C LEU A 51 -21.22 -17.05 16.44
N GLY A 52 -20.96 -16.63 17.68
CA GLY A 52 -19.61 -16.30 18.18
C GLY A 52 -18.60 -17.46 18.16
N GLN A 53 -19.05 -18.72 17.98
CA GLN A 53 -18.17 -19.87 17.79
C GLN A 53 -17.54 -19.95 16.39
N THR A 54 -17.99 -19.12 15.42
CA THR A 54 -17.44 -19.12 14.07
C THR A 54 -16.10 -18.38 14.07
N GLU A 55 -15.02 -19.09 13.74
CA GLU A 55 -13.69 -18.52 13.71
C GLU A 55 -13.50 -17.57 12.52
N VAL A 56 -13.08 -16.34 12.81
CA VAL A 56 -12.77 -15.35 11.78
C VAL A 56 -11.31 -15.49 11.33
N PRO A 57 -11.04 -15.67 10.02
CA PRO A 57 -9.69 -15.88 9.51
C PRO A 57 -8.75 -14.70 9.82
N LYS A 58 -7.49 -15.01 10.12
CA LYS A 58 -6.40 -14.05 10.29
C LYS A 58 -5.26 -14.38 9.33
N PRO A 59 -4.77 -13.41 8.55
CA PRO A 59 -5.27 -12.03 8.36
C PRO A 59 -6.52 -11.97 7.46
N VAL A 60 -7.32 -10.91 7.63
CA VAL A 60 -8.39 -10.56 6.67
C VAL A 60 -7.75 -9.90 5.47
N THR A 61 -8.08 -10.38 4.28
CA THR A 61 -7.54 -9.85 3.03
C THR A 61 -8.48 -8.79 2.45
N LEU A 62 -7.96 -7.59 2.29
CA LEU A 62 -8.59 -6.54 1.49
C LEU A 62 -7.96 -6.50 0.11
N ARG A 63 -8.77 -6.31 -0.92
CA ARG A 63 -8.32 -6.22 -2.31
C ARG A 63 -8.82 -4.92 -2.94
N ARG A 64 -8.13 -4.48 -4.00
CA ARG A 64 -8.62 -3.39 -4.83
C ARG A 64 -9.77 -3.92 -5.71
N PRO A 65 -10.94 -3.29 -5.73
CA PRO A 65 -12.00 -3.66 -6.66
C PRO A 65 -11.55 -3.43 -8.12
N ARG A 66 -11.98 -4.30 -9.03
CA ARG A 66 -11.66 -4.16 -10.46
C ARG A 66 -12.21 -2.88 -11.07
N ASN A 67 -13.42 -2.47 -10.64
CA ASN A 67 -14.01 -1.20 -11.02
C ASN A 67 -13.82 -0.20 -9.86
N PRO A 68 -13.13 0.95 -10.10
CA PRO A 68 -12.93 2.00 -9.10
C PRO A 68 -14.22 2.61 -8.53
N GLU A 69 -15.35 2.48 -9.24
CA GLU A 69 -16.66 2.94 -8.75
C GLU A 69 -17.13 2.13 -7.54
N HIS A 70 -16.65 0.91 -7.36
CA HIS A 70 -16.97 0.05 -6.22
C HIS A 70 -16.23 0.44 -4.93
N GLY A 71 -15.47 1.53 -4.92
CA GLY A 71 -14.78 2.03 -3.73
C GLY A 71 -13.26 1.86 -3.77
N ASP A 72 -12.64 1.96 -2.61
CA ASP A 72 -11.19 1.88 -2.46
C ASP A 72 -10.72 0.45 -2.19
N TYR A 73 -11.50 -0.30 -1.41
CA TYR A 73 -11.22 -1.68 -1.03
C TYR A 73 -12.45 -2.57 -1.13
N THR A 74 -12.23 -3.86 -1.32
CA THR A 74 -13.26 -4.91 -1.25
C THR A 74 -12.77 -6.07 -0.39
N SER A 75 -13.69 -6.66 0.40
CA SER A 75 -13.45 -7.85 1.21
C SER A 75 -14.34 -9.00 0.76
N GLU A 76 -13.76 -10.20 0.72
CA GLU A 76 -14.45 -11.47 0.48
C GLU A 76 -14.81 -12.19 1.80
N LEU A 77 -14.64 -11.52 2.95
CA LEU A 77 -14.74 -12.16 4.26
C LEU A 77 -16.11 -12.82 4.49
N ALA A 78 -17.20 -12.12 4.14
CA ALA A 78 -18.54 -12.66 4.29
C ALA A 78 -18.80 -13.88 3.40
N LEU A 79 -18.20 -13.94 2.21
CA LEU A 79 -18.28 -15.14 1.35
C LEU A 79 -17.59 -16.35 1.99
N ARG A 80 -16.49 -16.12 2.71
CA ARG A 80 -15.74 -17.17 3.40
C ARG A 80 -16.44 -17.66 4.66
N LEU A 81 -17.06 -16.74 5.39
CA LEU A 81 -17.71 -17.02 6.68
C LEU A 81 -19.14 -17.54 6.55
N GLY A 82 -19.84 -17.23 5.47
CA GLY A 82 -21.26 -17.56 5.32
C GLY A 82 -21.56 -19.04 5.46
N GLY A 83 -20.76 -19.92 4.84
CA GLY A 83 -20.89 -21.38 4.99
C GLY A 83 -20.66 -21.84 6.43
N PRO A 84 -19.51 -21.59 7.05
CA PRO A 84 -19.23 -21.94 8.43
C PRO A 84 -20.23 -21.36 9.45
N ALA A 85 -20.74 -20.16 9.22
CA ALA A 85 -21.72 -19.51 10.08
C ALA A 85 -23.18 -19.96 9.84
N GLY A 86 -23.44 -20.68 8.75
CA GLY A 86 -24.80 -21.06 8.36
C GLY A 86 -25.68 -19.88 7.93
N VAL A 87 -25.08 -18.78 7.48
CA VAL A 87 -25.76 -17.52 7.09
C VAL A 87 -25.49 -17.23 5.62
N ALA A 88 -26.48 -16.68 4.92
CA ALA A 88 -26.27 -16.24 3.56
C ALA A 88 -25.14 -15.18 3.51
N PRO A 89 -24.12 -15.34 2.65
CA PRO A 89 -22.99 -14.40 2.61
C PRO A 89 -23.40 -12.93 2.39
N ARG A 90 -24.47 -12.70 1.63
CA ARG A 90 -24.99 -11.36 1.38
C ARG A 90 -25.59 -10.72 2.64
N GLU A 91 -26.23 -11.52 3.48
CA GLU A 91 -26.78 -11.08 4.77
C GLU A 91 -25.65 -10.74 5.74
N LEU A 92 -24.68 -11.64 5.88
CA LEU A 92 -23.48 -11.39 6.69
C LEU A 92 -22.72 -10.15 6.24
N ALA A 93 -22.56 -9.95 4.91
CA ALA A 93 -21.96 -8.73 4.36
C ALA A 93 -22.77 -7.47 4.73
N GLY A 94 -24.09 -7.57 4.85
CA GLY A 94 -24.96 -6.47 5.31
C GLY A 94 -24.67 -6.08 6.77
N TRP A 95 -24.48 -7.07 7.65
CA TRP A 95 -24.10 -6.81 9.04
C TRP A 95 -22.74 -6.12 9.11
N LEU A 96 -21.75 -6.64 8.37
CA LEU A 96 -20.42 -6.04 8.30
C LEU A 96 -20.45 -4.61 7.75
N ALA A 97 -21.23 -4.37 6.68
CA ALA A 97 -21.34 -3.05 6.07
C ALA A 97 -21.87 -2.01 7.07
N LYS A 98 -22.86 -2.38 7.89
CA LYS A 98 -23.43 -1.51 8.92
C LYS A 98 -22.38 -1.11 9.95
N THR A 99 -21.68 -2.09 10.54
CA THR A 99 -20.66 -1.84 11.56
C THR A 99 -19.47 -1.05 11.00
N VAL A 100 -18.97 -1.42 9.80
CA VAL A 100 -17.85 -0.74 9.17
C VAL A 100 -18.19 0.70 8.79
N ALA A 101 -19.43 0.99 8.38
CA ALA A 101 -19.87 2.34 8.02
C ALA A 101 -19.96 3.31 9.23
N GLU A 102 -19.96 2.81 10.47
CA GLU A 102 -19.98 3.63 11.68
C GLU A 102 -18.61 4.31 11.98
N HIS A 103 -17.54 3.87 11.29
CA HIS A 103 -16.21 4.43 11.49
C HIS A 103 -16.01 5.73 10.69
N ALA A 104 -15.46 6.75 11.37
CA ALA A 104 -15.29 8.10 10.82
C ALA A 104 -14.44 8.15 9.55
N GLU A 105 -13.53 7.20 9.38
CA GLU A 105 -12.64 7.08 8.23
C GLU A 105 -13.32 6.42 7.02
N VAL A 106 -14.49 5.80 7.23
CA VAL A 106 -15.25 5.13 6.17
C VAL A 106 -16.38 6.06 5.72
N ARG A 107 -16.31 6.47 4.47
CA ARG A 107 -17.39 7.26 3.86
C ARG A 107 -18.61 6.40 3.51
N LEU A 108 -18.35 5.17 3.08
CA LEU A 108 -19.40 4.27 2.60
C LEU A 108 -18.89 2.82 2.68
N ALA A 109 -19.75 1.92 3.16
CA ALA A 109 -19.58 0.49 3.09
C ALA A 109 -20.84 -0.13 2.47
N GLU A 110 -20.69 -0.89 1.38
CA GLU A 110 -21.79 -1.42 0.59
C GLU A 110 -21.61 -2.89 0.27
N VAL A 111 -22.75 -3.61 0.22
CA VAL A 111 -22.77 -5.01 -0.20
C VAL A 111 -22.88 -5.10 -1.72
N ALA A 112 -21.96 -5.81 -2.35
CA ALA A 112 -21.95 -6.05 -3.78
C ALA A 112 -22.06 -7.54 -4.11
N GLY A 113 -22.75 -7.86 -5.20
CA GLY A 113 -22.89 -9.23 -5.70
C GLY A 113 -23.37 -10.21 -4.64
N PRO A 114 -22.76 -11.42 -4.55
CA PRO A 114 -23.20 -12.48 -3.65
C PRO A 114 -22.82 -12.28 -2.18
N GLY A 115 -22.03 -11.25 -1.82
CA GLY A 115 -21.56 -11.00 -0.45
C GLY A 115 -20.18 -10.36 -0.39
N PHE A 116 -19.77 -9.59 -1.40
CA PHE A 116 -18.61 -8.72 -1.30
C PHE A 116 -18.95 -7.50 -0.46
N LEU A 117 -18.01 -7.08 0.39
CA LEU A 117 -18.07 -5.81 1.10
C LEU A 117 -17.17 -4.81 0.40
N ASN A 118 -17.74 -3.79 -0.20
CA ASN A 118 -17.02 -2.67 -0.82
C ASN A 118 -16.93 -1.51 0.15
N ILE A 119 -15.74 -0.95 0.31
CA ILE A 119 -15.43 0.10 1.27
C ILE A 119 -14.85 1.30 0.54
N ARG A 120 -15.43 2.48 0.79
CA ARG A 120 -14.94 3.77 0.33
C ARG A 120 -14.49 4.59 1.52
N LEU A 121 -13.23 4.99 1.51
CA LEU A 121 -12.65 5.81 2.57
C LEU A 121 -13.10 7.26 2.49
N ALA A 122 -13.12 7.92 3.64
CA ALA A 122 -13.26 9.36 3.71
C ALA A 122 -12.01 10.05 3.11
N PRO A 123 -12.14 11.23 2.49
CA PRO A 123 -10.98 11.92 1.89
C PRO A 123 -9.82 12.14 2.87
N ALA A 124 -10.11 12.41 4.14
CA ALA A 124 -9.10 12.58 5.18
C ALA A 124 -8.27 11.30 5.43
N ALA A 125 -8.90 10.12 5.34
CA ALA A 125 -8.25 8.83 5.59
C ALA A 125 -7.17 8.51 4.55
N HIS A 126 -7.33 8.95 3.30
CA HIS A 126 -6.29 8.80 2.28
C HIS A 126 -4.99 9.52 2.68
N GLY A 127 -5.08 10.68 3.33
CA GLY A 127 -3.93 11.42 3.79
C GLY A 127 -3.11 10.71 4.88
N GLU A 128 -3.76 9.86 5.69
CA GLU A 128 -3.06 9.14 6.77
C GLU A 128 -2.02 8.14 6.23
N ILE A 129 -2.25 7.53 5.07
CA ILE A 129 -1.26 6.67 4.41
C ILE A 129 0.02 7.46 4.11
N VAL A 130 -0.12 8.68 3.57
CA VAL A 130 1.02 9.56 3.27
C VAL A 130 1.76 9.94 4.56
N ARG A 131 1.03 10.32 5.62
CA ARG A 131 1.62 10.64 6.92
C ARG A 131 2.39 9.48 7.51
N GLU A 132 1.83 8.29 7.45
CA GLU A 132 2.46 7.10 8.00
C GLU A 132 3.76 6.76 7.29
N VAL A 133 3.77 6.82 5.95
CA VAL A 133 5.00 6.61 5.16
C VAL A 133 6.07 7.62 5.55
N LEU A 134 5.71 8.91 5.67
CA LEU A 134 6.67 9.94 6.04
C LEU A 134 7.18 9.79 7.48
N ALA A 135 6.30 9.40 8.41
CA ALA A 135 6.67 9.19 9.81
C ALA A 135 7.58 7.97 9.99
N GLN A 136 7.29 6.86 9.32
CA GLN A 136 8.08 5.63 9.41
C GLN A 136 9.35 5.68 8.53
N GLY A 137 9.34 6.43 7.44
CA GLY A 137 10.47 6.59 6.52
C GLY A 137 10.98 5.23 6.01
N GLU A 138 12.24 4.94 6.30
CA GLU A 138 12.89 3.68 5.86
C GLU A 138 12.31 2.42 6.49
N HIS A 139 11.60 2.55 7.61
CA HIS A 139 10.94 1.43 8.30
C HIS A 139 9.56 1.10 7.73
N TYR A 140 8.98 1.97 6.87
CA TYR A 140 7.68 1.68 6.26
C TYR A 140 7.77 0.46 5.34
N GLY A 141 6.96 -0.57 5.64
CA GLY A 141 7.01 -1.84 4.93
C GLY A 141 8.30 -2.62 5.14
N SER A 142 9.08 -2.32 6.20
CA SER A 142 10.24 -3.13 6.57
C SER A 142 9.76 -4.53 6.99
N GLY A 143 10.48 -5.55 6.52
CA GLY A 143 10.22 -6.94 6.82
C GLY A 143 11.54 -7.71 6.88
N GLU A 144 11.45 -9.01 7.09
CA GLU A 144 12.63 -9.87 6.99
C GLU A 144 13.20 -9.84 5.56
N PRO A 145 14.52 -9.98 5.40
CA PRO A 145 15.15 -10.04 4.08
C PRO A 145 14.50 -11.12 3.22
N LEU A 146 14.13 -10.74 2.01
CA LEU A 146 13.55 -11.68 1.06
C LEU A 146 14.62 -12.66 0.58
N PRO A 147 14.30 -13.95 0.47
CA PRO A 147 15.23 -14.93 -0.05
C PRO A 147 15.58 -14.60 -1.50
N ARG A 148 16.85 -14.82 -1.86
CA ARG A 148 17.26 -14.70 -3.25
C ARG A 148 16.64 -15.83 -4.06
N PRO A 149 16.00 -15.54 -5.20
CA PRO A 149 15.44 -16.56 -6.06
C PRO A 149 16.55 -17.51 -6.56
N ARG A 150 16.28 -18.79 -6.55
CA ARG A 150 17.16 -19.81 -7.14
C ARG A 150 16.43 -20.37 -8.35
N GLY A 151 16.71 -19.84 -9.51
CA GLY A 151 16.07 -20.28 -10.76
C GLY A 151 17.08 -20.49 -11.88
N SER A 152 16.61 -20.99 -13.01
CA SER A 152 17.43 -21.10 -14.22
C SER A 152 17.49 -19.73 -14.90
N ILE A 153 18.69 -19.30 -15.28
CA ILE A 153 18.94 -18.03 -15.92
C ILE A 153 19.36 -18.28 -17.35
N ARG A 154 18.72 -17.59 -18.27
CA ARG A 154 19.10 -17.58 -19.69
C ARG A 154 19.28 -16.15 -20.15
N PHE A 155 20.25 -15.94 -21.03
CA PHE A 155 20.51 -14.67 -21.68
C PHE A 155 20.55 -14.90 -23.19
N ALA A 156 19.65 -14.27 -23.93
CA ALA A 156 19.46 -14.53 -25.36
C ALA A 156 19.30 -16.03 -25.70
N GLY A 157 18.55 -16.76 -24.86
CA GLY A 157 18.31 -18.18 -25.04
C GLY A 157 19.42 -19.14 -24.57
N ALA A 158 20.61 -18.63 -24.18
CA ALA A 158 21.71 -19.44 -23.64
C ALA A 158 21.70 -19.43 -22.10
N PRO A 159 22.00 -20.58 -21.43
CA PRO A 159 22.13 -20.63 -19.98
C PRO A 159 23.35 -19.82 -19.54
N VAL A 160 23.20 -19.02 -18.48
CA VAL A 160 24.24 -18.19 -17.89
C VAL A 160 24.19 -18.24 -16.37
N THR A 161 25.29 -17.88 -15.72
CA THR A 161 25.36 -17.66 -14.27
C THR A 161 24.82 -16.26 -13.90
N GLU A 162 24.55 -16.04 -12.62
CA GLU A 162 24.18 -14.71 -12.10
C GLU A 162 25.26 -13.66 -12.38
N ASN A 163 26.56 -14.04 -12.26
CA ASN A 163 27.66 -13.12 -12.52
C ASN A 163 27.75 -12.74 -14.01
N GLU A 164 27.64 -13.70 -14.91
CA GLU A 164 27.61 -13.43 -16.35
C GLU A 164 26.42 -12.56 -16.75
N LEU A 165 25.26 -12.78 -16.13
CA LEU A 165 24.11 -11.90 -16.33
C LEU A 165 24.40 -10.48 -15.84
N ALA A 166 24.97 -10.34 -14.63
CA ALA A 166 25.31 -9.04 -14.06
C ALA A 166 26.36 -8.28 -14.89
N GLU A 167 27.33 -8.97 -15.48
CA GLU A 167 28.30 -8.38 -16.41
C GLU A 167 27.60 -7.90 -17.70
N ALA A 168 26.61 -8.62 -18.19
CA ALA A 168 25.93 -8.34 -19.44
C ALA A 168 24.94 -7.16 -19.35
N ILE A 169 24.15 -7.08 -18.26
CA ILE A 169 23.06 -6.10 -18.14
C ILE A 169 23.19 -5.14 -16.95
N GLY A 170 24.22 -5.30 -16.14
CA GLY A 170 24.43 -4.55 -14.90
C GLY A 170 23.83 -5.23 -13.67
N VAL A 171 24.41 -4.97 -12.50
CA VAL A 171 24.08 -5.66 -11.24
C VAL A 171 22.62 -5.43 -10.85
N ASP A 172 22.13 -4.19 -10.87
CA ASP A 172 20.74 -3.86 -10.51
C ASP A 172 19.73 -4.54 -11.42
N ALA A 173 20.00 -4.56 -12.73
CA ALA A 173 19.12 -5.18 -13.71
C ALA A 173 19.09 -6.72 -13.53
N ALA A 174 20.23 -7.34 -13.25
CA ALA A 174 20.30 -8.76 -12.98
C ALA A 174 19.51 -9.15 -11.71
N ILE A 175 19.74 -8.43 -10.62
CA ILE A 175 19.01 -8.65 -9.35
C ILE A 175 17.49 -8.46 -9.54
N PHE A 176 17.08 -7.40 -10.24
CA PHE A 176 15.66 -7.14 -10.46
C PHE A 176 15.01 -8.19 -11.37
N ALA A 177 15.71 -8.63 -12.43
CA ALA A 177 15.23 -9.68 -13.32
C ALA A 177 14.99 -10.99 -12.56
N LEU A 178 15.96 -11.39 -11.73
CA LEU A 178 15.86 -12.58 -10.88
C LEU A 178 14.77 -12.47 -9.81
N ALA A 179 14.60 -11.29 -9.22
CA ALA A 179 13.52 -11.06 -8.26
C ALA A 179 12.14 -11.14 -8.91
N ARG A 180 12.02 -10.73 -10.17
CA ARG A 180 10.75 -10.66 -10.91
C ARG A 180 10.22 -12.02 -11.34
N GLU A 181 11.11 -12.95 -11.72
CA GLU A 181 10.74 -14.26 -12.27
C GLU A 181 11.73 -15.35 -11.83
N MET A 182 11.22 -16.50 -11.41
CA MET A 182 12.07 -17.63 -10.98
C MET A 182 12.84 -18.27 -12.16
N THR A 183 12.30 -18.17 -13.36
CA THR A 183 12.99 -18.61 -14.59
C THR A 183 13.05 -17.41 -15.52
N VAL A 184 14.26 -16.92 -15.76
CA VAL A 184 14.48 -15.69 -16.51
C VAL A 184 15.15 -16.01 -17.82
N ASP A 185 14.51 -15.66 -18.93
CA ASP A 185 15.16 -15.53 -20.23
C ASP A 185 15.26 -14.05 -20.57
N VAL A 186 16.46 -13.50 -20.38
CA VAL A 186 16.70 -12.05 -20.48
C VAL A 186 16.94 -11.68 -21.93
N ASP A 187 16.05 -10.85 -22.49
CA ASP A 187 16.24 -10.23 -23.80
C ASP A 187 17.21 -9.02 -23.67
N PRO A 188 18.41 -9.08 -24.27
CA PRO A 188 19.37 -7.98 -24.25
C PRO A 188 18.80 -6.67 -24.79
N ALA A 189 17.96 -6.72 -25.82
CA ALA A 189 17.39 -5.53 -26.44
C ALA A 189 16.53 -4.71 -25.47
N ARG A 190 15.91 -5.40 -24.50
CA ARG A 190 15.08 -4.79 -23.45
C ARG A 190 15.89 -4.36 -22.24
N TRP A 191 16.76 -5.25 -21.73
CA TRP A 191 17.38 -5.06 -20.39
C TRP A 191 18.67 -4.26 -20.41
N CYS A 192 19.35 -4.12 -21.57
CA CYS A 192 20.57 -3.31 -21.70
C CYS A 192 20.30 -1.84 -21.98
N ARG A 193 19.05 -1.43 -22.18
CA ARG A 193 18.70 -0.06 -22.57
C ARG A 193 18.06 0.72 -21.43
N ARG A 194 18.25 2.05 -21.46
CA ARG A 194 17.55 3.01 -20.57
C ARG A 194 16.24 3.46 -21.23
N VAL A 195 15.28 2.55 -21.28
CA VAL A 195 13.97 2.75 -21.90
C VAL A 195 12.88 2.25 -20.96
N ASP A 196 11.66 2.72 -21.15
CA ASP A 196 10.52 2.38 -20.28
C ASP A 196 10.17 0.87 -20.30
N GLU A 197 10.54 0.15 -21.36
CA GLU A 197 10.38 -1.29 -21.47
C GLU A 197 11.33 -2.06 -20.55
N ASN A 198 12.42 -1.43 -20.09
CA ASN A 198 13.33 -2.03 -19.10
C ASN A 198 12.74 -1.86 -17.69
N PRO A 199 12.29 -2.94 -17.03
CA PRO A 199 11.54 -2.82 -15.78
C PRO A 199 12.33 -2.16 -14.64
N VAL A 200 13.63 -2.46 -14.51
CA VAL A 200 14.45 -1.82 -13.44
C VAL A 200 14.68 -0.36 -13.73
N PHE A 201 14.97 0.00 -14.98
CA PHE A 201 15.13 1.40 -15.38
C PHE A 201 13.83 2.17 -15.13
N PHE A 202 12.68 1.63 -15.53
CA PHE A 202 11.37 2.25 -15.33
C PHE A 202 11.09 2.58 -13.86
N VAL A 203 11.43 1.66 -12.93
CA VAL A 203 11.26 1.88 -11.49
C VAL A 203 12.26 2.91 -10.95
N GLN A 204 13.55 2.78 -11.32
CA GLN A 204 14.60 3.71 -10.90
C GLN A 204 14.35 5.12 -11.47
N TYR A 205 13.85 5.22 -12.69
CA TYR A 205 13.50 6.51 -13.30
C TYR A 205 12.35 7.20 -12.58
N ALA A 206 11.31 6.45 -12.17
CA ALA A 206 10.24 7.02 -11.34
C ALA A 206 10.79 7.58 -10.02
N HIS A 207 11.70 6.85 -9.34
CA HIS A 207 12.34 7.30 -8.12
C HIS A 207 13.18 8.58 -8.33
N ALA A 208 14.04 8.59 -9.35
CA ALA A 208 14.89 9.75 -9.67
C ALA A 208 14.06 10.98 -10.11
N ARG A 209 12.97 10.77 -10.86
CA ARG A 209 12.05 11.84 -11.28
C ARG A 209 11.36 12.51 -10.09
N LEU A 210 10.91 11.70 -9.09
CA LEU A 210 10.38 12.23 -7.83
C LEU A 210 11.43 13.03 -7.05
N TRP A 211 12.67 12.54 -6.96
CA TRP A 211 13.78 13.28 -6.38
C TRP A 211 14.00 14.64 -7.06
N SER A 212 13.92 14.67 -8.40
CA SER A 212 14.05 15.92 -9.16
C SER A 212 12.98 16.93 -8.78
N VAL A 213 11.72 16.50 -8.66
CA VAL A 213 10.62 17.37 -8.22
C VAL A 213 10.88 17.94 -6.82
N LEU A 214 11.35 17.12 -5.89
CA LEU A 214 11.63 17.57 -4.51
C LEU A 214 12.83 18.54 -4.45
N ARG A 215 13.88 18.32 -5.22
CA ARG A 215 15.01 19.27 -5.34
C ARG A 215 14.56 20.61 -5.93
N ASN A 216 13.79 20.58 -7.02
CA ASN A 216 13.27 21.78 -7.64
C ASN A 216 12.36 22.56 -6.68
N ALA A 217 11.58 21.88 -5.83
CA ALA A 217 10.82 22.55 -4.77
C ALA A 217 11.72 23.29 -3.80
N THR A 218 12.83 22.69 -3.38
CA THR A 218 13.82 23.32 -2.49
C THR A 218 14.50 24.52 -3.17
N GLU A 219 14.80 24.43 -4.47
CA GLU A 219 15.36 25.55 -5.25
C GLU A 219 14.39 26.73 -5.41
N LEU A 220 13.09 26.47 -5.27
CA LEU A 220 12.01 27.47 -5.26
C LEU A 220 11.64 27.94 -3.83
N ASP A 221 12.45 27.63 -2.82
CA ASP A 221 12.19 27.92 -1.40
C ASP A 221 10.86 27.34 -0.88
N ILE A 222 10.33 26.29 -1.53
CA ILE A 222 9.13 25.60 -1.08
C ILE A 222 9.52 24.51 -0.10
N ALA A 223 8.94 24.54 1.12
CA ALA A 223 9.20 23.55 2.13
C ALA A 223 8.76 22.15 1.67
N VAL A 224 9.70 21.22 1.59
CA VAL A 224 9.43 19.81 1.29
C VAL A 224 9.07 19.10 2.59
N PRO A 225 7.87 18.49 2.71
CA PRO A 225 7.48 17.74 3.88
C PRO A 225 8.39 16.53 4.11
N THR A 226 8.95 16.45 5.32
CA THR A 226 9.81 15.35 5.78
C THR A 226 9.11 14.52 6.86
N ARG A 227 9.85 14.08 7.91
CA ARG A 227 9.37 13.17 8.95
C ARG A 227 8.27 13.73 9.87
N ASP A 228 8.14 15.03 9.99
CA ASP A 228 7.04 15.63 10.75
C ASP A 228 6.05 16.33 9.80
N PRO A 229 5.00 15.61 9.41
CA PRO A 229 4.06 16.11 8.42
C PRO A 229 3.01 17.06 9.02
N GLY A 230 3.30 18.03 9.81
CA GLY A 230 2.40 19.05 10.29
C GLY A 230 1.00 19.15 9.60
N ARG A 231 0.48 20.32 9.38
CA ARG A 231 -0.77 20.53 8.61
C ARG A 231 -0.50 20.49 7.10
N LEU A 232 -0.46 19.28 6.50
CA LEU A 232 -0.11 19.10 5.07
C LEU A 232 -1.25 19.34 4.08
N GLY A 233 -2.45 19.68 4.52
CA GLY A 233 -3.59 19.85 3.62
C GLY A 233 -3.93 18.60 2.79
N LEU A 234 -3.60 17.41 3.25
CA LEU A 234 -3.71 16.14 2.48
C LEU A 234 -5.15 15.82 2.04
N ALA A 235 -6.16 16.37 2.70
CA ALA A 235 -7.56 16.25 2.28
C ALA A 235 -7.83 16.91 0.91
N ARG A 236 -6.92 17.76 0.41
CA ARG A 236 -7.00 18.38 -0.92
C ARG A 236 -6.57 17.44 -2.05
N LEU A 237 -5.97 16.29 -1.75
CA LEU A 237 -5.60 15.27 -2.72
C LEU A 237 -6.86 14.53 -3.21
N THR A 238 -7.61 15.17 -4.08
CA THR A 238 -8.91 14.68 -4.56
C THR A 238 -8.90 14.21 -6.02
N HIS A 239 -7.81 14.49 -6.75
CA HIS A 239 -7.67 14.04 -8.13
C HIS A 239 -7.59 12.51 -8.20
N ARG A 240 -8.13 11.91 -9.26
CA ARG A 240 -8.14 10.45 -9.43
C ARG A 240 -6.74 9.84 -9.33
N ARG A 241 -5.72 10.45 -9.97
CA ARG A 241 -4.34 9.97 -9.96
C ARG A 241 -3.69 10.06 -8.59
N GLU A 242 -4.02 11.09 -7.81
CA GLU A 242 -3.55 11.21 -6.43
C GLU A 242 -4.06 10.05 -5.58
N ARG A 243 -5.35 9.75 -5.66
CA ARG A 243 -5.97 8.63 -4.93
C ARG A 243 -5.47 7.26 -5.39
N GLU A 244 -5.25 7.07 -6.71
CA GLU A 244 -4.67 5.84 -7.25
C GLU A 244 -3.25 5.62 -6.68
N LEU A 245 -2.42 6.65 -6.68
CA LEU A 245 -1.06 6.60 -6.13
C LEU A 245 -1.06 6.32 -4.63
N ILE A 246 -1.88 7.04 -3.84
CA ILE A 246 -1.99 6.83 -2.39
C ILE A 246 -2.40 5.39 -2.07
N ARG A 247 -3.37 4.84 -2.78
CA ARG A 247 -3.79 3.44 -2.59
C ARG A 247 -2.67 2.46 -2.88
N THR A 248 -1.94 2.67 -3.98
CA THR A 248 -0.80 1.80 -4.33
C THR A 248 0.28 1.87 -3.27
N ILE A 249 0.61 3.06 -2.76
CA ILE A 249 1.53 3.25 -1.63
C ILE A 249 1.08 2.43 -0.41
N GLY A 250 -0.20 2.50 -0.05
CA GLY A 250 -0.74 1.78 1.11
C GLY A 250 -0.69 0.25 1.03
N GLU A 251 -0.62 -0.32 -0.18
CA GLU A 251 -0.52 -1.77 -0.38
C GLU A 251 0.86 -2.35 0.00
N PHE A 252 1.89 -1.52 0.12
CA PHE A 252 3.29 -1.96 0.23
C PHE A 252 3.53 -2.94 1.39
N GLY A 253 3.08 -2.62 2.60
CA GLY A 253 3.27 -3.49 3.77
C GLY A 253 2.70 -4.90 3.56
N GLY A 254 1.49 -5.00 3.02
CA GLY A 254 0.86 -6.30 2.73
C GLY A 254 1.55 -7.09 1.61
N VAL A 255 2.13 -6.38 0.63
CA VAL A 255 2.94 -7.02 -0.43
C VAL A 255 4.22 -7.61 0.16
N VAL A 256 4.93 -6.86 1.00
CA VAL A 256 6.16 -7.32 1.66
C VAL A 256 5.88 -8.51 2.57
N GLU A 257 4.87 -8.42 3.42
CA GLU A 257 4.44 -9.54 4.30
C GLU A 257 4.13 -10.81 3.49
N THR A 258 3.40 -10.65 2.38
CA THR A 258 3.05 -11.78 1.52
C THR A 258 4.29 -12.39 0.84
N ALA A 259 5.22 -11.55 0.38
CA ALA A 259 6.47 -11.98 -0.22
C ALA A 259 7.35 -12.73 0.79
N ALA A 260 7.48 -12.23 2.02
CA ALA A 260 8.22 -12.87 3.12
C ALA A 260 7.62 -14.23 3.47
N ARG A 261 6.30 -14.30 3.68
CA ARG A 261 5.61 -15.55 4.01
C ARG A 261 5.73 -16.63 2.92
N ARG A 262 5.77 -16.23 1.65
CA ARG A 262 5.89 -17.16 0.51
C ARG A 262 7.32 -17.45 0.11
N GLY A 263 8.29 -16.69 0.60
CA GLY A 263 9.67 -16.74 0.13
C GLY A 263 9.80 -16.33 -1.36
N ASP A 264 8.91 -15.46 -1.87
CA ASP A 264 8.83 -15.10 -3.28
C ASP A 264 8.89 -13.57 -3.45
N PRO A 265 10.02 -13.01 -3.92
CA PRO A 265 10.20 -11.58 -4.12
C PRO A 265 9.45 -11.03 -5.35
N SER A 266 8.92 -11.88 -6.24
CA SER A 266 8.29 -11.46 -7.50
C SER A 266 7.09 -10.53 -7.28
N GLY A 267 6.38 -10.72 -6.17
CA GLY A 267 5.30 -9.82 -5.76
C GLY A 267 5.78 -8.40 -5.53
N VAL A 268 6.95 -8.22 -4.91
CA VAL A 268 7.55 -6.89 -4.66
C VAL A 268 8.02 -6.26 -5.96
N ALA A 269 8.71 -6.99 -6.83
CA ALA A 269 9.17 -6.46 -8.12
C ALA A 269 8.01 -5.95 -8.98
N ARG A 270 6.95 -6.74 -9.14
CA ARG A 270 5.73 -6.34 -9.87
C ARG A 270 4.98 -5.20 -9.22
N TYR A 271 4.99 -5.13 -7.89
CA TYR A 271 4.42 -4.00 -7.16
C TYR A 271 5.18 -2.71 -7.48
N LEU A 272 6.53 -2.73 -7.48
CA LEU A 272 7.35 -1.57 -7.81
C LEU A 272 7.13 -1.07 -9.24
N GLU A 273 6.99 -1.98 -10.22
CA GLU A 273 6.62 -1.61 -11.60
C GLU A 273 5.24 -0.90 -11.64
N ARG A 274 4.26 -1.40 -10.90
CA ARG A 274 2.94 -0.78 -10.81
C ARG A 274 3.00 0.59 -10.13
N LEU A 275 3.72 0.71 -9.01
CA LEU A 275 3.91 1.97 -8.29
C LEU A 275 4.62 3.01 -9.15
N ALA A 276 5.67 2.61 -9.89
CA ALA A 276 6.36 3.48 -10.84
C ALA A 276 5.40 4.01 -11.92
N GLY A 277 4.57 3.13 -12.49
CA GLY A 277 3.54 3.54 -13.45
C GLY A 277 2.52 4.52 -12.87
N ASP A 278 2.11 4.34 -11.60
CA ASP A 278 1.21 5.29 -10.93
C ASP A 278 1.91 6.64 -10.69
N CYS A 279 3.20 6.64 -10.34
CA CYS A 279 4.00 7.86 -10.20
C CYS A 279 4.09 8.63 -11.50
N HIS A 280 4.37 7.97 -12.63
CA HIS A 280 4.43 8.61 -13.94
C HIS A 280 3.09 9.24 -14.31
N ARG A 281 1.99 8.48 -14.23
CA ARG A 281 0.64 8.98 -14.50
C ARG A 281 0.25 10.15 -13.60
N PHE A 282 0.62 10.10 -12.31
CA PHE A 282 0.38 11.21 -11.40
C PHE A 282 1.14 12.46 -11.82
N GLN A 283 2.42 12.36 -12.16
CA GLN A 283 3.25 13.50 -12.57
C GLN A 283 2.82 14.09 -13.92
N ASP A 284 2.27 13.27 -14.81
CA ASP A 284 1.78 13.71 -16.13
C ASP A 284 0.44 14.45 -16.01
N ASP A 285 -0.46 13.97 -15.14
CA ASP A 285 -1.83 14.51 -15.01
C ASP A 285 -1.94 15.58 -13.90
N CYS A 286 -1.02 15.60 -12.91
CA CYS A 286 -1.08 16.47 -11.74
C CYS A 286 0.16 17.34 -11.62
N ARG A 287 0.03 18.63 -11.93
CA ARG A 287 1.12 19.58 -11.73
C ARG A 287 1.46 19.72 -10.24
N VAL A 288 2.71 19.46 -9.88
CA VAL A 288 3.18 19.52 -8.49
C VAL A 288 3.70 20.91 -8.12
N LEU A 289 4.55 21.50 -8.97
CA LEU A 289 5.21 22.78 -8.73
C LEU A 289 4.48 23.95 -9.40
N PRO A 290 4.50 25.15 -8.81
CA PRO A 290 4.03 26.36 -9.46
C PRO A 290 4.84 26.70 -10.71
N ARG A 291 4.32 27.57 -11.57
CA ARG A 291 4.99 28.06 -12.79
C ARG A 291 5.15 29.57 -12.72
N GLY A 292 6.32 30.05 -13.13
CA GLY A 292 6.61 31.49 -13.14
C GLY A 292 6.42 32.09 -11.75
N ASP A 293 5.63 33.15 -11.66
CA ASP A 293 5.39 33.93 -10.44
C ASP A 293 4.22 33.38 -9.59
N GLU A 294 3.72 32.15 -9.89
CA GLU A 294 2.67 31.54 -9.07
C GLU A 294 3.19 31.20 -7.67
N GLU A 295 2.42 31.51 -6.64
CA GLU A 295 2.74 31.12 -5.27
C GLU A 295 2.44 29.63 -5.01
N ALA A 296 3.21 29.03 -4.10
CA ALA A 296 2.95 27.68 -3.63
C ALA A 296 1.65 27.64 -2.80
N THR A 297 0.76 26.72 -3.13
CA THR A 297 -0.52 26.52 -2.45
C THR A 297 -0.47 25.35 -1.47
N GLU A 298 -1.48 25.21 -0.61
CA GLU A 298 -1.62 24.01 0.23
C GLU A 298 -1.69 22.72 -0.60
N LEU A 299 -2.24 22.77 -1.81
CA LEU A 299 -2.24 21.63 -2.74
C LEU A 299 -0.82 21.32 -3.23
N THR A 300 0.01 22.35 -3.48
CA THR A 300 1.43 22.17 -3.81
C THR A 300 2.14 21.39 -2.69
N VAL A 301 1.97 21.80 -1.44
CA VAL A 301 2.57 21.13 -0.27
C VAL A 301 2.06 19.70 -0.12
N ALA A 302 0.75 19.48 -0.29
CA ALA A 302 0.15 18.15 -0.23
C ALA A 302 0.69 17.22 -1.32
N ARG A 303 0.86 17.72 -2.56
CA ARG A 303 1.46 16.96 -3.67
C ARG A 303 2.94 16.66 -3.46
N LEU A 304 3.69 17.58 -2.86
CA LEU A 304 5.09 17.35 -2.48
C LEU A 304 5.19 16.27 -1.39
N ALA A 305 4.27 16.26 -0.41
CA ALA A 305 4.19 15.19 0.57
C ALA A 305 3.92 13.82 -0.08
N LEU A 306 3.02 13.77 -1.07
CA LEU A 306 2.73 12.56 -1.85
C LEU A 306 3.95 12.11 -2.66
N CYS A 307 4.68 13.04 -3.30
CA CYS A 307 5.94 12.74 -3.98
C CYS A 307 6.99 12.15 -3.02
N SER A 308 7.14 12.74 -1.83
CA SER A 308 8.06 12.27 -0.80
C SER A 308 7.71 10.85 -0.33
N ALA A 309 6.43 10.59 -0.09
CA ALA A 309 5.95 9.26 0.31
C ALA A 309 6.15 8.21 -0.81
N ALA A 310 5.81 8.54 -2.05
CA ALA A 310 5.98 7.65 -3.19
C ALA A 310 7.47 7.30 -3.41
N ARG A 311 8.36 8.31 -3.36
CA ARG A 311 9.80 8.13 -3.42
C ARG A 311 10.31 7.21 -2.31
N GLN A 312 9.84 7.44 -1.06
CA GLN A 312 10.25 6.62 0.08
C GLN A 312 9.90 5.16 -0.12
N VAL A 313 8.68 4.86 -0.59
CA VAL A 313 8.23 3.48 -0.81
C VAL A 313 8.97 2.82 -1.97
N LEU A 314 9.20 3.54 -3.08
CA LEU A 314 10.05 3.03 -4.18
C LEU A 314 11.46 2.69 -3.67
N GLY A 315 12.09 3.60 -2.90
CA GLY A 315 13.41 3.38 -2.32
C GLY A 315 13.44 2.20 -1.35
N ASN A 316 12.43 2.05 -0.48
CA ASN A 316 12.32 0.93 0.45
C ASN A 316 12.20 -0.40 -0.31
N GLY A 317 11.34 -0.45 -1.33
CA GLY A 317 11.14 -1.67 -2.12
C GLY A 317 12.35 -2.06 -2.97
N LEU A 318 13.04 -1.10 -3.58
CA LEU A 318 14.30 -1.35 -4.30
C LEU A 318 15.36 -1.91 -3.36
N ARG A 319 15.56 -1.29 -2.18
CA ARG A 319 16.50 -1.79 -1.17
C ARG A 319 16.15 -3.18 -0.67
N LEU A 320 14.87 -3.48 -0.48
CA LEU A 320 14.40 -4.81 -0.05
C LEU A 320 14.77 -5.90 -1.07
N LEU A 321 14.81 -5.56 -2.36
CA LEU A 321 15.28 -6.45 -3.43
C LEU A 321 16.81 -6.46 -3.58
N GLY A 322 17.54 -5.56 -2.92
CA GLY A 322 18.99 -5.39 -3.10
C GLY A 322 19.37 -4.59 -4.34
N VAL A 323 18.44 -3.80 -4.88
CA VAL A 323 18.60 -2.91 -6.05
C VAL A 323 18.84 -1.48 -5.58
N SER A 324 19.72 -0.75 -6.26
CA SER A 324 19.98 0.65 -5.92
C SER A 324 18.78 1.55 -6.21
N ALA A 325 18.64 2.63 -5.41
CA ALA A 325 17.61 3.65 -5.57
C ALA A 325 18.29 5.00 -5.89
N PRO A 326 18.69 5.25 -7.14
CA PRO A 326 19.46 6.43 -7.51
C PRO A 326 18.60 7.70 -7.43
N GLU A 327 19.24 8.80 -7.02
CA GLU A 327 18.62 10.12 -6.99
C GLU A 327 18.65 10.82 -8.36
N ARG A 328 19.54 10.35 -9.25
CA ARG A 328 19.71 10.82 -10.62
C ARG A 328 20.04 9.64 -11.53
N LEU A 329 19.56 9.66 -12.75
CA LEU A 329 19.82 8.68 -13.82
C LEU A 329 20.41 9.34 -15.04
#